data_b951a5e0e6b3c486faeaa54d9ae48a91
#
_entry.id   b951a5e0e6b3c486faeaa54d9ae48a91
#
_cell.length_a   1.000
_cell.length_b   1.000
_cell.length_c   1.000
_cell.angle_alpha   90.00
_cell.angle_beta   90.00
_cell.angle_gamma   90.00
#
_symmetry.space_group_name_H-M   'P 1'
#
loop_
_entity.id
_entity.type
_entity.pdbx_description
1 polymer ?
#
loop_
_entity_poly.entity_id
_entity_poly.type
_entity_poly.pdbx_seq_one_letter_code
_entity_poly.pdbx_strand_id
1 'polypeptide(L)'
;MTTIHPSRPLPTDFSADDFWVLPTALPNAEKRLHQLTQAIYADLAVLNYPNKTWDYSRDHSILEVAILGAGHCGKSTAFGLRRNGIERVRIFDRRRSGKEGPWRSFARNAPLRTPKHVTGGLEWGIANLHFSRWCSARYGEDYWQRIQYIPRLLWADYLDWYGKVLDLPIQNDTEIQNITWREDEQCFWLAAVHQGKADVYKARFLVFATGMECAGGKNIPAIVKQYLPALCYHHTMDEIDFQSVVGKRVVVVGGGSSAFDNALLASKAGATSVDIVVRRPALTNLNRIRWSEWNGYHRHYIDLPDEIKWGYSLAEFKLGQLPPSHTY
;
A
#
# COMPACT_ATOMS: atom_id res chain seq x y z
N MET A 1 -13.53 -24.92 -23.31
CA MET A 1 -14.31 -23.78 -22.77
C MET A 1 -14.42 -23.96 -21.28
N THR A 2 -13.54 -23.34 -20.53
CA THR A 2 -13.54 -23.41 -19.06
C THR A 2 -14.58 -22.42 -18.57
N THR A 3 -15.61 -22.90 -17.91
CA THR A 3 -16.64 -22.06 -17.29
C THR A 3 -15.99 -21.19 -16.23
N ILE A 4 -15.86 -19.90 -16.50
CA ILE A 4 -15.42 -18.92 -15.51
C ILE A 4 -16.56 -18.82 -14.48
N HIS A 5 -16.32 -19.30 -13.27
CA HIS A 5 -17.29 -19.14 -12.18
C HIS A 5 -17.53 -17.64 -11.96
N PRO A 6 -18.78 -17.18 -11.99
CA PRO A 6 -19.10 -15.81 -11.64
C PRO A 6 -18.61 -15.56 -10.21
N SER A 7 -18.04 -14.37 -9.99
CA SER A 7 -17.70 -13.89 -8.64
C SER A 7 -18.91 -14.10 -7.73
N ARG A 8 -18.69 -14.73 -6.58
CA ARG A 8 -19.73 -14.89 -5.56
C ARG A 8 -20.36 -13.50 -5.32
N PRO A 9 -21.68 -13.37 -5.38
CA PRO A 9 -22.32 -12.09 -5.04
C PRO A 9 -21.90 -11.70 -3.62
N LEU A 10 -21.81 -10.39 -3.37
CA LEU A 10 -21.64 -9.86 -2.01
C LEU A 10 -22.75 -10.47 -1.14
N PRO A 11 -22.44 -10.90 0.11
CA PRO A 11 -23.48 -11.19 1.07
C PRO A 11 -24.47 -10.02 1.08
N THR A 12 -25.75 -10.32 1.00
CA THR A 12 -26.85 -9.35 0.86
C THR A 12 -26.99 -8.42 2.07
N ASP A 13 -26.28 -8.71 3.15
CA ASP A 13 -26.26 -8.02 4.42
C ASP A 13 -25.08 -7.05 4.62
N PHE A 14 -24.19 -6.93 3.63
CA PHE A 14 -23.03 -6.05 3.71
C PHE A 14 -23.26 -4.78 2.87
N SER A 15 -23.46 -3.64 3.53
CA SER A 15 -23.64 -2.36 2.85
C SER A 15 -22.30 -1.70 2.49
N ALA A 16 -22.33 -0.75 1.54
CA ALA A 16 -21.14 0.05 1.20
C ALA A 16 -20.63 0.88 2.39
N ASP A 17 -21.50 1.18 3.34
CA ASP A 17 -21.15 1.97 4.53
C ASP A 17 -20.39 1.16 5.58
N ASP A 18 -20.49 -0.17 5.58
CA ASP A 18 -19.77 -1.05 6.50
C ASP A 18 -18.24 -0.96 6.36
N PHE A 19 -17.75 -0.51 5.20
CA PHE A 19 -16.31 -0.30 4.99
C PHE A 19 -15.76 0.98 5.65
N TRP A 20 -16.62 1.91 6.05
CA TRP A 20 -16.25 3.17 6.72
C TRP A 20 -16.23 3.03 8.24
N VAL A 21 -16.94 2.04 8.76
CA VAL A 21 -16.99 1.76 10.20
C VAL A 21 -16.06 0.58 10.50
N LEU A 22 -15.04 0.84 11.32
CA LEU A 22 -14.16 -0.24 11.75
C LEU A 22 -14.90 -1.19 12.69
N PRO A 23 -14.70 -2.51 12.55
CA PRO A 23 -15.31 -3.47 13.46
C PRO A 23 -14.78 -3.29 14.89
N THR A 24 -15.61 -3.61 15.86
CA THR A 24 -15.17 -3.67 17.25
C THR A 24 -14.29 -4.89 17.48
N ALA A 25 -13.13 -4.69 18.08
CA ALA A 25 -12.25 -5.79 18.45
C ALA A 25 -12.92 -6.72 19.47
N LEU A 26 -12.60 -8.00 19.38
CA LEU A 26 -13.07 -8.98 20.38
C LEU A 26 -12.57 -8.62 21.80
N PRO A 27 -13.34 -8.89 22.86
CA PRO A 27 -12.91 -8.60 24.24
C PRO A 27 -11.54 -9.20 24.61
N ASN A 28 -11.18 -10.34 23.99
CA ASN A 28 -9.90 -11.04 24.22
C ASN A 28 -8.89 -10.87 23.06
N ALA A 29 -9.07 -9.85 22.20
CA ALA A 29 -8.25 -9.64 21.01
C ALA A 29 -6.75 -9.57 21.32
N GLU A 30 -6.35 -8.86 22.37
CA GLU A 30 -4.93 -8.72 22.73
C GLU A 30 -4.31 -10.08 23.13
N LYS A 31 -5.03 -10.91 23.88
CA LYS A 31 -4.58 -12.28 24.19
C LYS A 31 -4.42 -13.12 22.93
N ARG A 32 -5.36 -13.03 21.99
CA ARG A 32 -5.33 -13.78 20.74
C ARG A 32 -4.19 -13.30 19.81
N LEU A 33 -3.95 -12.00 19.76
CA LEU A 33 -2.82 -11.42 19.02
C LEU A 33 -1.49 -11.84 19.63
N HIS A 34 -1.39 -11.89 20.97
CA HIS A 34 -0.20 -12.42 21.64
C HIS A 34 0.05 -13.89 21.28
N GLN A 35 -0.99 -14.73 21.32
CA GLN A 35 -0.88 -16.14 20.90
C GLN A 35 -0.45 -16.28 19.44
N LEU A 36 -1.00 -15.45 18.54
CA LEU A 36 -0.58 -15.41 17.16
C LEU A 36 0.89 -15.00 17.01
N THR A 37 1.34 -14.02 17.78
CA THR A 37 2.75 -13.59 17.82
C THR A 37 3.67 -14.74 18.24
N GLN A 38 3.29 -15.50 19.25
CA GLN A 38 4.06 -16.67 19.71
C GLN A 38 4.13 -17.76 18.61
N ALA A 39 3.01 -18.00 17.92
CA ALA A 39 2.98 -18.94 16.79
C ALA A 39 3.91 -18.50 15.65
N ILE A 40 3.93 -17.19 15.34
CA ILE A 40 4.84 -16.64 14.33
C ILE A 40 6.31 -16.83 14.74
N TYR A 41 6.65 -16.58 16.00
CA TYR A 41 8.01 -16.78 16.48
C TYR A 41 8.43 -18.25 16.44
N ALA A 42 7.49 -19.16 16.71
CA ALA A 42 7.74 -20.60 16.55
C ALA A 42 7.99 -20.97 15.08
N ASP A 43 7.16 -20.46 14.15
CA ASP A 43 7.37 -20.66 12.70
C ASP A 43 8.74 -20.12 12.25
N LEU A 44 9.09 -18.91 12.69
CA LEU A 44 10.36 -18.26 12.37
C LEU A 44 11.56 -19.06 12.92
N ALA A 45 11.46 -19.59 14.14
CA ALA A 45 12.50 -20.40 14.75
C ALA A 45 12.74 -21.70 13.94
N VAL A 46 11.67 -22.38 13.50
CA VAL A 46 11.77 -23.57 12.63
C VAL A 46 12.47 -23.24 11.30
N LEU A 47 12.25 -22.02 10.79
CA LEU A 47 12.87 -21.53 9.56
C LEU A 47 14.27 -20.93 9.79
N ASN A 48 14.85 -21.05 10.99
CA ASN A 48 16.13 -20.48 11.39
C ASN A 48 16.23 -18.95 11.15
N TYR A 49 15.12 -18.22 11.39
CA TYR A 49 15.11 -16.76 11.26
C TYR A 49 15.57 -16.08 12.58
N PRO A 50 16.39 -15.04 12.51
CA PRO A 50 17.09 -14.55 11.33
C PRO A 50 18.15 -15.56 10.87
N ASN A 51 18.24 -15.75 9.55
CA ASN A 51 19.31 -16.61 9.01
C ASN A 51 20.66 -16.00 9.32
N LYS A 52 21.69 -16.85 9.45
CA LYS A 52 23.05 -16.36 9.60
C LYS A 52 23.41 -15.49 8.40
N THR A 53 24.00 -14.34 8.69
CA THR A 53 24.50 -13.47 7.63
C THR A 53 25.62 -14.17 6.86
N TRP A 54 25.57 -14.03 5.54
CA TRP A 54 26.68 -14.44 4.67
C TRP A 54 27.59 -13.24 4.33
N ASP A 55 27.25 -12.05 4.83
CA ASP A 55 28.06 -10.85 4.66
C ASP A 55 29.21 -10.83 5.65
N TYR A 56 30.42 -10.95 5.13
CA TYR A 56 31.67 -10.84 5.85
C TYR A 56 32.34 -9.47 5.74
N SER A 57 31.58 -8.44 5.30
CA SER A 57 32.09 -7.08 5.24
C SER A 57 32.55 -6.62 6.63
N ARG A 58 33.74 -6.09 6.72
CA ARG A 58 34.31 -5.56 7.96
C ARG A 58 33.79 -4.18 8.32
N ASP A 59 33.26 -3.44 7.35
CA ASP A 59 32.72 -2.09 7.58
C ASP A 59 31.23 -2.15 7.92
N HIS A 60 30.96 -2.19 9.21
CA HIS A 60 29.60 -2.18 9.75
C HIS A 60 28.92 -0.80 9.70
N SER A 61 29.64 0.26 9.32
CA SER A 61 29.04 1.61 9.17
C SER A 61 28.23 1.74 7.88
N ILE A 62 28.47 0.87 6.89
CA ILE A 62 27.75 0.86 5.62
C ILE A 62 26.62 -0.16 5.68
N LEU A 63 25.38 0.29 5.45
CA LEU A 63 24.24 -0.60 5.26
C LEU A 63 24.44 -1.45 4.01
N GLU A 64 24.01 -2.69 4.03
CA GLU A 64 23.94 -3.46 2.80
C GLU A 64 22.84 -2.92 1.91
N VAL A 65 21.64 -2.74 2.51
CA VAL A 65 20.48 -2.24 1.76
C VAL A 65 19.80 -1.11 2.54
N ALA A 66 19.67 0.04 1.91
CA ALA A 66 18.76 1.09 2.34
C ALA A 66 17.46 1.01 1.54
N ILE A 67 16.33 0.94 2.23
CA ILE A 67 15.00 0.91 1.63
C ILE A 67 14.34 2.26 1.88
N LEU A 68 13.90 2.92 0.82
CA LEU A 68 13.25 4.23 0.89
C LEU A 68 11.74 4.06 0.82
N GLY A 69 11.07 4.26 1.96
CA GLY A 69 9.64 4.09 2.15
C GLY A 69 9.28 2.85 2.97
N ALA A 70 8.61 3.05 4.11
CA ALA A 70 8.15 2.00 5.03
C ALA A 70 6.68 1.59 4.80
N GLY A 71 6.19 1.76 3.58
CA GLY A 71 4.87 1.25 3.17
C GLY A 71 4.88 -0.27 3.03
N HIS A 72 3.81 -0.81 2.42
CA HIS A 72 3.65 -2.23 2.13
C HIS A 72 4.91 -2.87 1.51
N CYS A 73 5.38 -2.31 0.39
CA CYS A 73 6.52 -2.88 -0.34
C CYS A 73 7.82 -2.82 0.47
N GLY A 74 8.10 -1.70 1.15
CA GLY A 74 9.32 -1.56 1.94
C GLY A 74 9.37 -2.54 3.11
N LYS A 75 8.26 -2.71 3.83
CA LYS A 75 8.16 -3.69 4.93
C LYS A 75 8.34 -5.13 4.42
N SER A 76 7.67 -5.47 3.32
CA SER A 76 7.82 -6.80 2.70
C SER A 76 9.24 -7.08 2.24
N THR A 77 9.87 -6.11 1.55
CA THR A 77 11.25 -6.24 1.07
C THR A 77 12.24 -6.43 2.22
N ALA A 78 12.12 -5.62 3.28
CA ALA A 78 13.00 -5.73 4.44
C ALA A 78 12.92 -7.11 5.10
N PHE A 79 11.72 -7.64 5.27
CA PHE A 79 11.55 -8.99 5.81
C PHE A 79 12.15 -10.05 4.88
N GLY A 80 11.89 -9.97 3.57
CA GLY A 80 12.46 -10.89 2.59
C GLY A 80 13.98 -10.89 2.59
N LEU A 81 14.62 -9.72 2.66
CA LEU A 81 16.08 -9.59 2.75
C LEU A 81 16.63 -10.22 4.03
N ARG A 82 16.05 -9.86 5.19
CA ARG A 82 16.49 -10.42 6.49
C ARG A 82 16.30 -11.94 6.55
N ARG A 83 15.23 -12.46 5.97
CA ARG A 83 14.97 -13.90 5.86
C ARG A 83 16.04 -14.60 5.03
N ASN A 84 16.65 -13.92 4.07
CA ASN A 84 17.75 -14.44 3.24
C ASN A 84 19.16 -14.11 3.82
N GLY A 85 19.26 -13.70 5.07
CA GLY A 85 20.52 -13.47 5.75
C GLY A 85 21.18 -12.11 5.48
N ILE A 86 20.43 -11.15 4.92
CA ILE A 86 20.89 -9.77 4.76
C ILE A 86 20.41 -8.97 5.98
N GLU A 87 21.29 -8.74 6.94
CA GLU A 87 20.91 -8.17 8.25
C GLU A 87 21.02 -6.65 8.30
N ARG A 88 22.04 -6.06 7.64
CA ARG A 88 22.27 -4.62 7.66
C ARG A 88 21.35 -3.88 6.70
N VAL A 89 20.07 -4.06 6.94
CA VAL A 89 18.98 -3.39 6.22
C VAL A 89 18.43 -2.28 7.09
N ARG A 90 18.08 -1.14 6.49
CA ARG A 90 17.32 -0.07 7.15
C ARG A 90 16.26 0.47 6.22
N ILE A 91 15.08 0.72 6.77
CA ILE A 91 13.98 1.35 6.05
C ILE A 91 13.89 2.80 6.53
N PHE A 92 13.94 3.75 5.61
CA PHE A 92 13.75 5.18 5.90
C PHE A 92 12.36 5.61 5.46
N ASP A 93 11.63 6.29 6.34
CA ASP A 93 10.36 6.90 5.98
C ASP A 93 10.28 8.33 6.50
N ARG A 94 9.87 9.27 5.65
CA ARG A 94 9.72 10.68 6.02
C ARG A 94 8.56 10.93 6.98
N ARG A 95 7.63 9.99 7.07
CA ARG A 95 6.44 10.09 7.90
C ARG A 95 6.70 9.49 9.28
N ARG A 96 5.90 9.95 10.24
CA ARG A 96 5.88 9.39 11.60
C ARG A 96 5.42 7.95 11.59
N SER A 97 5.84 7.21 12.63
CA SER A 97 5.37 5.86 12.88
C SER A 97 3.84 5.77 12.88
N GLY A 98 3.31 4.77 12.18
CA GLY A 98 1.88 4.56 11.98
C GLY A 98 1.25 5.43 10.89
N LYS A 99 2.04 6.25 10.16
CA LYS A 99 1.59 7.07 9.02
C LYS A 99 2.27 6.70 7.70
N GLU A 100 3.02 5.62 7.69
CA GLU A 100 3.71 5.13 6.50
C GLU A 100 2.73 4.73 5.39
N GLY A 101 3.11 4.97 4.17
CA GLY A 101 2.29 4.66 3.00
C GLY A 101 1.05 5.56 2.87
N PRO A 102 0.13 5.23 1.96
CA PRO A 102 -1.00 6.08 1.62
C PRO A 102 -2.26 5.84 2.47
N TRP A 103 -2.32 4.75 3.22
CA TRP A 103 -3.57 4.19 3.75
C TRP A 103 -4.28 5.07 4.78
N ARG A 104 -3.55 5.84 5.57
CA ARG A 104 -4.08 6.81 6.54
C ARG A 104 -3.94 8.26 6.11
N SER A 105 -3.44 8.50 4.89
CA SER A 105 -3.23 9.85 4.35
C SER A 105 -4.12 10.12 3.15
N PHE A 106 -3.61 9.94 1.94
CA PHE A 106 -4.31 10.32 0.72
C PHE A 106 -5.09 9.20 0.01
N ALA A 107 -4.97 7.93 0.42
CA ALA A 107 -5.86 6.89 -0.07
C ALA A 107 -7.29 7.09 0.47
N ARG A 108 -8.28 7.12 -0.43
CA ARG A 108 -9.68 7.45 -0.08
C ARG A 108 -10.66 6.34 -0.35
N ASN A 109 -10.20 5.26 -0.96
CA ASN A 109 -11.01 4.06 -1.11
C ASN A 109 -11.38 3.48 0.27
N ALA A 110 -12.64 3.21 0.51
CA ALA A 110 -13.09 2.63 1.77
C ALA A 110 -12.52 1.21 1.97
N PRO A 111 -12.75 0.23 1.07
CA PRO A 111 -12.00 -1.03 1.07
C PRO A 111 -10.85 -0.99 0.05
N LEU A 112 -9.92 -1.90 0.19
CA LEU A 112 -8.99 -2.25 -0.87
C LEU A 112 -9.79 -2.75 -2.09
N ARG A 113 -9.31 -2.45 -3.30
CA ARG A 113 -9.97 -2.89 -4.54
C ARG A 113 -9.65 -4.32 -4.92
N THR A 114 -8.59 -4.86 -4.36
CA THR A 114 -8.19 -6.26 -4.54
C THR A 114 -9.01 -7.13 -3.60
N PRO A 115 -9.65 -8.22 -4.10
CA PRO A 115 -10.36 -9.17 -3.25
C PRO A 115 -9.45 -9.75 -2.17
N LYS A 116 -10.00 -10.06 -0.99
CA LYS A 116 -9.23 -10.51 0.17
C LYS A 116 -8.38 -11.76 -0.08
N HIS A 117 -8.81 -12.64 -0.99
CA HIS A 117 -8.12 -13.89 -1.28
C HIS A 117 -6.86 -13.73 -2.15
N VAL A 118 -6.71 -12.58 -2.82
CA VAL A 118 -5.50 -12.23 -3.59
C VAL A 118 -4.69 -11.11 -2.94
N THR A 119 -5.15 -10.59 -1.80
CA THR A 119 -4.44 -9.56 -1.05
C THR A 119 -3.50 -10.23 -0.05
N GLY A 120 -2.23 -10.30 -0.40
CA GLY A 120 -1.20 -10.97 0.41
C GLY A 120 0.20 -10.65 -0.13
N GLY A 121 1.12 -11.58 0.09
CA GLY A 121 2.51 -11.51 -0.37
C GLY A 121 3.49 -11.04 0.68
N LEU A 122 3.03 -10.40 1.76
CA LEU A 122 3.92 -10.01 2.87
C LEU A 122 4.31 -11.18 3.76
N GLU A 123 3.50 -12.23 3.79
CA GLU A 123 3.70 -13.40 4.66
C GLU A 123 4.91 -14.25 4.26
N TRP A 124 5.39 -14.13 3.03
CA TRP A 124 6.53 -14.90 2.51
C TRP A 124 6.43 -16.41 2.78
N GLY A 125 5.21 -16.96 2.69
CA GLY A 125 4.89 -18.36 2.95
C GLY A 125 4.73 -18.74 4.42
N ILE A 126 4.78 -17.79 5.36
CA ILE A 126 4.52 -18.00 6.78
C ILE A 126 3.03 -17.74 7.03
N ALA A 127 2.24 -18.81 7.12
CA ALA A 127 0.79 -18.72 7.17
C ALA A 127 0.27 -17.84 8.33
N ASN A 128 0.95 -17.85 9.49
CA ASN A 128 0.56 -17.06 10.65
C ASN A 128 0.79 -15.55 10.46
N LEU A 129 1.62 -15.11 9.51
CA LEU A 129 1.78 -13.71 9.14
C LEU A 129 0.68 -13.19 8.21
N HIS A 130 -0.14 -14.07 7.61
CA HIS A 130 -1.15 -13.65 6.66
C HIS A 130 -2.23 -12.76 7.32
N PHE A 131 -2.73 -11.77 6.55
CA PHE A 131 -3.75 -10.83 7.03
C PHE A 131 -4.97 -11.53 7.66
N SER A 132 -5.41 -12.65 7.10
CA SER A 132 -6.57 -13.39 7.65
C SER A 132 -6.36 -13.81 9.10
N ARG A 133 -5.14 -14.26 9.45
CA ARG A 133 -4.83 -14.70 10.82
C ARG A 133 -4.88 -13.54 11.81
N TRP A 134 -4.29 -12.41 11.44
CA TRP A 134 -4.37 -11.19 12.22
C TRP A 134 -5.83 -10.72 12.37
N CYS A 135 -6.57 -10.68 11.28
CA CYS A 135 -7.96 -10.26 11.26
C CYS A 135 -8.84 -11.15 12.15
N SER A 136 -8.72 -12.47 12.00
CA SER A 136 -9.48 -13.44 12.81
C SER A 136 -9.07 -13.41 14.28
N ALA A 137 -7.78 -13.15 14.59
CA ALA A 137 -7.33 -12.97 15.96
C ALA A 137 -7.97 -11.74 16.63
N ARG A 138 -8.09 -10.64 15.90
CA ARG A 138 -8.56 -9.37 16.43
C ARG A 138 -10.08 -9.22 16.42
N TYR A 139 -10.74 -9.67 15.34
CA TYR A 139 -12.15 -9.39 15.06
C TYR A 139 -13.02 -10.64 14.96
N GLY A 140 -12.42 -11.83 15.00
CA GLY A 140 -13.13 -13.10 14.86
C GLY A 140 -13.15 -13.65 13.44
N GLU A 141 -13.27 -14.96 13.35
CA GLU A 141 -13.33 -15.67 12.07
C GLU A 141 -14.59 -15.30 11.28
N ASP A 142 -15.73 -15.13 11.95
CA ASP A 142 -17.00 -14.74 11.31
C ASP A 142 -16.88 -13.39 10.60
N TYR A 143 -16.17 -12.41 11.19
CA TYR A 143 -15.92 -11.15 10.53
C TYR A 143 -15.06 -11.35 9.27
N TRP A 144 -13.96 -12.11 9.36
CA TRP A 144 -13.12 -12.43 8.21
C TRP A 144 -13.91 -13.12 7.10
N GLN A 145 -14.78 -14.07 7.42
CA GLN A 145 -15.56 -14.77 6.40
C GLN A 145 -16.55 -13.86 5.69
N ARG A 146 -17.18 -12.93 6.40
CA ARG A 146 -18.19 -12.02 5.83
C ARG A 146 -17.61 -10.99 4.85
N ILE A 147 -16.43 -10.42 5.12
CA ILE A 147 -15.87 -9.40 4.23
C ILE A 147 -15.39 -10.02 2.91
N GLN A 148 -15.59 -9.33 1.79
CA GLN A 148 -15.03 -9.69 0.49
C GLN A 148 -13.77 -8.87 0.19
N TYR A 149 -13.75 -7.62 0.61
CA TYR A 149 -12.65 -6.69 0.47
C TYR A 149 -12.17 -6.25 1.85
N ILE A 150 -10.88 -5.99 1.97
CA ILE A 150 -10.29 -5.56 3.25
C ILE A 150 -10.53 -4.05 3.43
N PRO A 151 -11.14 -3.60 4.54
CA PRO A 151 -11.21 -2.18 4.86
C PRO A 151 -9.82 -1.56 4.92
N ARG A 152 -9.63 -0.43 4.26
CA ARG A 152 -8.33 0.24 4.12
C ARG A 152 -7.62 0.50 5.45
N LEU A 153 -8.37 0.92 6.45
CA LEU A 153 -7.78 1.21 7.76
C LEU A 153 -7.35 -0.07 8.51
N LEU A 154 -8.06 -1.18 8.32
CA LEU A 154 -7.63 -2.47 8.87
C LEU A 154 -6.33 -2.96 8.20
N TRP A 155 -6.19 -2.70 6.90
CA TRP A 155 -4.94 -2.98 6.21
C TRP A 155 -3.78 -2.15 6.77
N ALA A 156 -4.02 -0.86 7.06
CA ALA A 156 -3.03 -0.01 7.72
C ALA A 156 -2.65 -0.54 9.11
N ASP A 157 -3.64 -0.92 9.94
CA ASP A 157 -3.39 -1.48 11.27
C ASP A 157 -2.59 -2.80 11.20
N TYR A 158 -2.92 -3.65 10.22
CA TYR A 158 -2.16 -4.87 9.97
C TYR A 158 -0.70 -4.59 9.58
N LEU A 159 -0.45 -3.61 8.71
CA LEU A 159 0.92 -3.25 8.33
C LEU A 159 1.73 -2.72 9.51
N ASP A 160 1.11 -2.01 10.44
CA ASP A 160 1.77 -1.56 11.67
C ASP A 160 2.10 -2.74 12.59
N TRP A 161 1.13 -3.65 12.76
CA TRP A 161 1.35 -4.89 13.51
C TRP A 161 2.44 -5.75 12.88
N TYR A 162 2.42 -5.91 11.55
CA TYR A 162 3.42 -6.67 10.80
C TYR A 162 4.83 -6.15 11.00
N GLY A 163 5.01 -4.81 10.92
CA GLY A 163 6.31 -4.19 11.18
C GLY A 163 6.82 -4.43 12.59
N LYS A 164 5.92 -4.40 13.59
CA LYS A 164 6.24 -4.61 15.01
C LYS A 164 6.56 -6.06 15.33
N VAL A 165 5.74 -7.00 14.86
CA VAL A 165 5.94 -8.43 15.14
C VAL A 165 7.22 -8.99 14.55
N LEU A 166 7.68 -8.42 13.43
CA LEU A 166 8.93 -8.80 12.77
C LEU A 166 10.14 -7.95 13.18
N ASP A 167 9.95 -7.01 14.08
CA ASP A 167 10.98 -6.05 14.52
C ASP A 167 11.74 -5.46 13.32
N LEU A 168 11.00 -4.89 12.36
CA LEU A 168 11.60 -4.35 11.16
C LEU A 168 12.36 -3.05 11.46
N PRO A 169 13.57 -2.87 10.90
CA PRO A 169 14.44 -1.75 11.19
C PRO A 169 13.95 -0.45 10.49
N ILE A 170 12.80 0.06 10.92
CA ILE A 170 12.16 1.24 10.36
C ILE A 170 12.64 2.49 11.12
N GLN A 171 13.19 3.45 10.38
CA GLN A 171 13.55 4.77 10.86
C GLN A 171 12.58 5.80 10.29
N ASN A 172 11.60 6.16 11.09
CA ASN A 172 10.60 7.18 10.75
C ASN A 172 11.16 8.60 10.89
N ASP A 173 10.36 9.61 10.51
CA ASP A 173 10.73 11.03 10.55
C ASP A 173 12.09 11.30 9.87
N THR A 174 12.40 10.53 8.81
CA THR A 174 13.68 10.59 8.09
C THR A 174 13.43 10.76 6.59
N GLU A 175 13.69 11.94 6.10
CA GLU A 175 13.57 12.28 4.68
C GLU A 175 14.93 12.20 3.99
N ILE A 176 15.07 11.30 3.01
CA ILE A 176 16.24 11.27 2.13
C ILE A 176 16.07 12.36 1.08
N GLN A 177 16.95 13.35 1.10
CA GLN A 177 16.88 14.53 0.23
C GLN A 177 17.77 14.41 -1.00
N ASN A 178 18.91 13.73 -0.86
CA ASN A 178 19.83 13.51 -1.97
C ASN A 178 20.52 12.15 -1.88
N ILE A 179 20.87 11.61 -3.03
CA ILE A 179 21.55 10.32 -3.18
C ILE A 179 22.72 10.53 -4.14
N THR A 180 23.92 10.18 -3.69
CA THR A 180 25.14 10.31 -4.48
C THR A 180 25.92 9.01 -4.45
N TRP A 181 26.28 8.48 -5.61
CA TRP A 181 27.20 7.35 -5.71
C TRP A 181 28.64 7.82 -5.46
N ARG A 182 29.37 7.09 -4.65
CA ARG A 182 30.78 7.32 -4.36
C ARG A 182 31.62 6.17 -4.89
N GLU A 183 32.33 6.44 -5.98
CA GLU A 183 33.14 5.45 -6.66
C GLU A 183 34.30 4.95 -5.79
N ASP A 184 34.89 5.84 -5.02
CA ASP A 184 36.01 5.57 -4.10
C ASP A 184 35.62 4.65 -2.93
N GLU A 185 34.35 4.70 -2.50
CA GLU A 185 33.83 3.89 -1.40
C GLU A 185 32.91 2.75 -1.87
N GLN A 186 32.59 2.67 -3.17
CA GLN A 186 31.66 1.70 -3.77
C GLN A 186 30.33 1.62 -3.02
N CYS A 187 29.77 2.78 -2.64
CA CYS A 187 28.51 2.88 -1.95
C CYS A 187 27.76 4.18 -2.27
N PHE A 188 26.47 4.18 -1.96
CA PHE A 188 25.63 5.38 -2.01
C PHE A 188 25.72 6.15 -0.70
N TRP A 189 25.88 7.47 -0.81
CA TRP A 189 25.71 8.41 0.27
C TRP A 189 24.30 8.99 0.21
N LEU A 190 23.60 8.92 1.33
CA LEU A 190 22.22 9.35 1.49
C LEU A 190 22.19 10.57 2.42
N ALA A 191 22.10 11.76 1.85
CA ALA A 191 21.88 12.97 2.65
C ALA A 191 20.43 12.98 3.12
N ALA A 192 20.23 13.03 4.42
CA ALA A 192 18.94 12.92 5.07
C ALA A 192 18.68 14.08 6.03
N VAL A 193 17.40 14.30 6.32
CA VAL A 193 16.94 15.07 7.48
C VAL A 193 16.18 14.13 8.40
N HIS A 194 16.71 13.91 9.58
CA HIS A 194 16.09 13.09 10.62
C HIS A 194 15.62 13.98 11.77
N GLN A 195 14.35 14.03 12.04
CA GLN A 195 13.74 14.87 13.08
C GLN A 195 14.22 16.35 13.02
N GLY A 196 14.33 16.87 11.79
CA GLY A 196 14.78 18.25 11.55
C GLY A 196 16.29 18.46 11.58
N LYS A 197 17.11 17.43 11.81
CA LYS A 197 18.58 17.50 11.82
C LYS A 197 19.17 16.82 10.60
N ALA A 198 20.17 17.43 10.00
CA ALA A 198 20.91 16.82 8.90
C ALA A 198 21.68 15.58 9.37
N ASP A 199 21.65 14.54 8.57
CA ASP A 199 22.33 13.28 8.81
C ASP A 199 22.79 12.67 7.48
N VAL A 200 23.74 11.72 7.52
CA VAL A 200 24.24 11.03 6.34
C VAL A 200 24.31 9.53 6.62
N TYR A 201 23.68 8.74 5.75
CA TYR A 201 23.76 7.29 5.78
C TYR A 201 24.48 6.78 4.55
N LYS A 202 25.11 5.61 4.67
CA LYS A 202 25.80 4.94 3.57
C LYS A 202 25.15 3.59 3.31
N ALA A 203 25.00 3.20 2.04
CA ALA A 203 24.44 1.91 1.67
C ALA A 203 25.05 1.38 0.38
N ARG A 204 25.24 0.06 0.28
CA ARG A 204 25.73 -0.60 -0.96
C ARG A 204 24.64 -0.68 -2.01
N PHE A 205 23.42 -0.97 -1.57
CA PHE A 205 22.25 -1.10 -2.45
C PHE A 205 21.10 -0.22 -1.97
N LEU A 206 20.30 0.22 -2.93
CA LEU A 206 19.09 1.01 -2.66
C LEU A 206 17.87 0.31 -3.21
N VAL A 207 16.79 0.34 -2.43
CA VAL A 207 15.46 -0.08 -2.87
C VAL A 207 14.52 1.11 -2.77
N PHE A 208 13.98 1.53 -3.91
CA PHE A 208 12.97 2.58 -3.96
C PHE A 208 11.57 1.97 -3.75
N ALA A 209 11.10 1.98 -2.51
CA ALA A 209 9.74 1.58 -2.12
C ALA A 209 8.83 2.80 -1.88
N THR A 210 9.08 3.88 -2.60
CA THR A 210 8.56 5.23 -2.42
C THR A 210 7.11 5.43 -2.89
N GLY A 211 6.49 4.36 -3.41
CA GLY A 211 5.09 4.38 -3.82
C GLY A 211 4.82 5.31 -5.01
N MET A 212 3.55 5.63 -5.20
CA MET A 212 3.10 6.45 -6.35
C MET A 212 3.56 7.91 -6.29
N GLU A 213 3.89 8.43 -5.11
CA GLU A 213 4.32 9.83 -4.96
C GLU A 213 5.62 10.12 -5.72
N CYS A 214 6.50 9.13 -5.86
CA CYS A 214 7.77 9.28 -6.56
C CYS A 214 7.73 8.82 -8.02
N ALA A 215 6.60 8.31 -8.48
CA ALA A 215 6.39 7.94 -9.89
C ALA A 215 5.88 9.14 -10.72
N GLY A 216 6.63 10.26 -10.70
CA GLY A 216 6.28 11.47 -11.45
C GLY A 216 5.64 12.59 -10.62
N GLY A 217 5.32 12.35 -9.34
CA GLY A 217 4.79 13.37 -8.45
C GLY A 217 3.36 13.82 -8.75
N LYS A 218 2.97 14.95 -8.18
CA LYS A 218 1.65 15.57 -8.37
C LYS A 218 1.62 16.37 -9.66
N ASN A 219 0.82 15.93 -10.62
CA ASN A 219 0.64 16.66 -11.87
C ASN A 219 -0.69 17.42 -11.87
N ILE A 220 -0.63 18.74 -11.67
CA ILE A 220 -1.78 19.64 -11.82
C ILE A 220 -1.67 20.30 -13.19
N PRO A 221 -2.69 20.14 -14.07
CA PRO A 221 -2.69 20.73 -15.40
C PRO A 221 -2.41 22.25 -15.36
N ALA A 222 -1.61 22.75 -16.32
CA ALA A 222 -1.23 24.15 -16.37
C ALA A 222 -2.44 25.09 -16.39
N ILE A 223 -3.49 24.72 -17.13
CA ILE A 223 -4.75 25.47 -17.20
C ILE A 223 -5.40 25.66 -15.81
N VAL A 224 -5.35 24.67 -14.93
CA VAL A 224 -5.89 24.80 -13.57
C VAL A 224 -5.10 25.85 -12.78
N LYS A 225 -3.77 25.78 -12.84
CA LYS A 225 -2.89 26.75 -12.15
C LYS A 225 -3.02 28.16 -12.71
N GLN A 226 -3.31 28.30 -14.00
CA GLN A 226 -3.45 29.60 -14.68
C GLN A 226 -4.75 30.31 -14.31
N TYR A 227 -5.86 29.58 -14.17
CA TYR A 227 -7.19 30.18 -14.00
C TYR A 227 -7.80 30.06 -12.62
N LEU A 228 -7.24 29.21 -11.74
CA LEU A 228 -7.78 29.02 -10.41
C LEU A 228 -6.75 29.40 -9.32
N PRO A 229 -7.19 30.14 -8.30
CA PRO A 229 -6.36 30.36 -7.11
C PRO A 229 -5.98 29.04 -6.44
N ALA A 230 -4.79 28.95 -5.87
CA ALA A 230 -4.27 27.73 -5.24
C ALA A 230 -5.18 27.17 -4.12
N LEU A 231 -5.96 28.01 -3.47
CA LEU A 231 -6.92 27.62 -2.45
C LEU A 231 -8.22 26.98 -3.01
N CYS A 232 -8.44 27.05 -4.33
CA CYS A 232 -9.66 26.54 -4.96
C CYS A 232 -9.52 25.13 -5.53
N TYR A 233 -8.36 24.52 -5.45
CA TYR A 233 -8.15 23.15 -5.93
C TYR A 233 -7.20 22.34 -5.07
N HIS A 234 -7.35 21.03 -5.12
CA HIS A 234 -6.47 20.05 -4.49
C HIS A 234 -6.09 18.96 -5.48
N HIS A 235 -4.91 18.39 -5.32
CA HIS A 235 -4.56 17.15 -6.00
C HIS A 235 -5.05 15.96 -5.17
N THR A 236 -5.44 14.85 -5.81
CA THR A 236 -5.91 13.64 -5.10
C THR A 236 -4.90 13.06 -4.11
N MET A 237 -3.61 13.40 -4.25
CA MET A 237 -2.55 12.99 -3.31
C MET A 237 -2.32 14.01 -2.18
N ASP A 238 -3.10 15.08 -2.10
CA ASP A 238 -3.08 16.00 -0.96
C ASP A 238 -3.86 15.41 0.22
N GLU A 239 -3.54 15.82 1.43
CA GLU A 239 -4.38 15.59 2.61
C GLU A 239 -5.54 16.60 2.57
N ILE A 240 -6.63 16.21 1.90
CA ILE A 240 -7.79 17.10 1.73
C ILE A 240 -8.64 17.06 3.00
N ASP A 241 -8.89 18.23 3.58
CA ASP A 241 -9.93 18.39 4.59
C ASP A 241 -11.30 18.52 3.91
N PHE A 242 -12.09 17.45 3.94
CA PHE A 242 -13.42 17.42 3.35
C PHE A 242 -14.43 18.28 4.11
N GLN A 243 -14.18 18.73 5.34
CA GLN A 243 -15.02 19.71 6.00
C GLN A 243 -15.00 21.04 5.25
N SER A 244 -13.89 21.34 4.57
CA SER A 244 -13.78 22.56 3.76
C SER A 244 -14.74 22.64 2.57
N VAL A 245 -15.34 21.52 2.15
CA VAL A 245 -16.28 21.48 0.99
C VAL A 245 -17.75 21.44 1.39
N VAL A 246 -18.08 21.45 2.68
CA VAL A 246 -19.47 21.51 3.17
C VAL A 246 -20.18 22.72 2.58
N GLY A 247 -21.38 22.50 2.02
CA GLY A 247 -22.18 23.54 1.39
C GLY A 247 -21.62 24.12 0.08
N LYS A 248 -20.53 23.57 -0.45
CA LYS A 248 -19.91 24.04 -1.71
C LYS A 248 -20.27 23.14 -2.89
N ARG A 249 -20.15 23.68 -4.09
CA ARG A 249 -20.18 22.91 -5.33
C ARG A 249 -18.75 22.42 -5.60
N VAL A 250 -18.59 21.12 -5.81
CA VAL A 250 -17.30 20.46 -6.02
C VAL A 250 -17.23 19.89 -7.43
N VAL A 251 -16.14 20.16 -8.13
CA VAL A 251 -15.85 19.54 -9.43
C VAL A 251 -14.63 18.62 -9.26
N VAL A 252 -14.79 17.35 -9.62
CA VAL A 252 -13.71 16.38 -9.63
C VAL A 252 -13.28 16.10 -11.06
N VAL A 253 -12.03 16.41 -11.37
CA VAL A 253 -11.49 16.22 -12.73
C VAL A 253 -10.79 14.88 -12.82
N GLY A 254 -11.34 13.96 -13.60
CA GLY A 254 -10.78 12.63 -13.83
C GLY A 254 -11.84 11.52 -13.85
N GLY A 255 -11.60 10.45 -14.59
CA GLY A 255 -12.49 9.30 -14.73
C GLY A 255 -11.90 8.00 -14.15
N GLY A 256 -10.90 8.09 -13.28
CA GLY A 256 -10.32 6.95 -12.57
C GLY A 256 -10.97 6.71 -11.21
N SER A 257 -10.67 5.57 -10.60
CA SER A 257 -11.24 5.18 -9.29
C SER A 257 -11.04 6.25 -8.20
N SER A 258 -9.88 6.91 -8.18
CA SER A 258 -9.61 7.97 -7.20
C SER A 258 -10.52 9.19 -7.36
N ALA A 259 -10.98 9.48 -8.59
CA ALA A 259 -11.95 10.56 -8.80
C ALA A 259 -13.27 10.24 -8.14
N PHE A 260 -13.77 9.01 -8.30
CA PHE A 260 -15.02 8.57 -7.67
C PHE A 260 -14.90 8.51 -6.15
N ASP A 261 -13.76 8.04 -5.59
CA ASP A 261 -13.53 8.05 -4.15
C ASP A 261 -13.59 9.48 -3.56
N ASN A 262 -12.96 10.44 -4.24
CA ASN A 262 -12.99 11.85 -3.80
C ASN A 262 -14.39 12.45 -3.94
N ALA A 263 -15.10 12.14 -5.04
CA ALA A 263 -16.46 12.59 -5.25
C ALA A 263 -17.40 12.07 -4.16
N LEU A 264 -17.31 10.78 -3.84
CA LEU A 264 -18.09 10.16 -2.77
C LEU A 264 -17.84 10.84 -1.43
N LEU A 265 -16.57 11.08 -1.08
CA LEU A 265 -16.22 11.74 0.18
C LEU A 265 -16.71 13.18 0.23
N ALA A 266 -16.62 13.94 -0.87
CA ALA A 266 -17.15 15.29 -0.94
C ALA A 266 -18.69 15.29 -0.74
N SER A 267 -19.40 14.36 -1.37
CA SER A 267 -20.84 14.18 -1.20
C SER A 267 -21.20 13.82 0.24
N LYS A 268 -20.52 12.82 0.83
CA LYS A 268 -20.74 12.41 2.24
C LYS A 268 -20.41 13.52 3.23
N ALA A 269 -19.47 14.39 2.92
CA ALA A 269 -19.15 15.55 3.76
C ALA A 269 -20.19 16.67 3.70
N GLY A 270 -21.14 16.64 2.76
CA GLY A 270 -22.19 17.63 2.66
C GLY A 270 -21.93 18.72 1.61
N ALA A 271 -21.18 18.40 0.56
CA ALA A 271 -21.13 19.28 -0.62
C ALA A 271 -22.53 19.45 -1.24
N THR A 272 -22.87 20.66 -1.69
CA THR A 272 -24.20 20.96 -2.30
C THR A 272 -24.37 20.23 -3.63
N SER A 273 -23.32 20.11 -4.42
CA SER A 273 -23.28 19.26 -5.61
C SER A 273 -21.85 18.75 -5.84
N VAL A 274 -21.74 17.60 -6.50
CA VAL A 274 -20.46 17.02 -6.92
C VAL A 274 -20.56 16.60 -8.38
N ASP A 275 -19.78 17.22 -9.22
CA ASP A 275 -19.70 16.93 -10.64
C ASP A 275 -18.37 16.25 -10.97
N ILE A 276 -18.39 15.14 -11.74
CA ILE A 276 -17.20 14.46 -12.21
C ILE A 276 -17.01 14.78 -13.70
N VAL A 277 -15.90 15.43 -14.04
CA VAL A 277 -15.55 15.79 -15.42
C VAL A 277 -14.54 14.80 -15.97
N VAL A 278 -14.91 14.10 -17.03
CA VAL A 278 -14.09 13.10 -17.69
C VAL A 278 -13.82 13.44 -19.14
N ARG A 279 -12.60 13.21 -19.61
CA ARG A 279 -12.19 13.42 -21.00
C ARG A 279 -12.74 12.36 -21.95
N ARG A 280 -12.99 11.15 -21.42
CA ARG A 280 -13.45 10.00 -22.22
C ARG A 280 -14.92 10.17 -22.54
N PRO A 281 -15.37 9.73 -23.72
CA PRO A 281 -16.79 9.75 -24.08
C PRO A 281 -17.64 8.78 -23.27
N ALA A 282 -17.01 7.74 -22.70
CA ALA A 282 -17.67 6.76 -21.82
C ALA A 282 -16.71 6.24 -20.76
N LEU A 283 -17.26 5.84 -19.63
CA LEU A 283 -16.52 5.12 -18.60
C LEU A 283 -16.34 3.65 -19.03
N THR A 284 -15.22 3.06 -18.66
CA THR A 284 -14.95 1.64 -18.96
C THR A 284 -15.71 0.71 -18.01
N ASN A 285 -16.33 -0.34 -18.58
CA ASN A 285 -17.15 -1.31 -17.84
C ASN A 285 -16.46 -2.65 -17.58
N LEU A 286 -15.11 -2.68 -17.53
CA LEU A 286 -14.35 -3.90 -17.35
C LEU A 286 -13.48 -3.83 -16.10
N ASN A 287 -13.59 -4.83 -15.23
CA ASN A 287 -12.71 -5.02 -14.09
C ASN A 287 -11.43 -5.75 -14.53
N ARG A 288 -10.35 -5.01 -14.75
CA ARG A 288 -9.06 -5.56 -15.17
C ARG A 288 -8.43 -6.50 -14.14
N ILE A 289 -8.71 -6.28 -12.85
CA ILE A 289 -8.16 -7.11 -11.76
C ILE A 289 -8.56 -8.58 -11.92
N ARG A 290 -9.71 -8.88 -12.52
CA ARG A 290 -10.12 -10.27 -12.81
C ARG A 290 -9.15 -11.04 -13.71
N TRP A 291 -8.35 -10.34 -14.51
CA TRP A 291 -7.38 -10.96 -15.40
C TRP A 291 -6.03 -11.19 -14.73
N SER A 292 -5.78 -10.54 -13.61
CA SER A 292 -4.53 -10.62 -12.86
C SER A 292 -4.67 -11.34 -11.51
N GLU A 293 -5.79 -12.01 -11.25
CA GLU A 293 -6.04 -12.73 -9.99
C GLU A 293 -5.27 -14.09 -9.91
N TRP A 294 -4.47 -14.42 -10.90
CA TRP A 294 -3.75 -15.69 -10.94
C TRP A 294 -2.37 -15.59 -10.31
N ASN A 295 -2.23 -16.18 -9.12
CA ASN A 295 -0.96 -16.22 -8.40
C ASN A 295 0.21 -16.76 -9.22
N GLY A 296 -0.02 -17.71 -10.11
CA GLY A 296 0.99 -18.26 -11.01
C GLY A 296 1.55 -17.21 -11.96
N TYR A 297 0.69 -16.37 -12.54
CA TYR A 297 1.11 -15.28 -13.40
C TYR A 297 1.98 -14.27 -12.66
N HIS A 298 1.59 -13.84 -11.47
CA HIS A 298 2.35 -12.88 -10.67
C HIS A 298 3.71 -13.43 -10.22
N ARG A 299 3.77 -14.71 -9.84
CA ARG A 299 5.02 -15.34 -9.39
C ARG A 299 6.05 -15.46 -10.51
N HIS A 300 5.60 -15.74 -11.71
CA HIS A 300 6.46 -16.03 -12.85
C HIS A 300 6.51 -14.89 -13.89
N TYR A 301 5.92 -13.74 -13.56
CA TYR A 301 5.92 -12.59 -14.47
C TYR A 301 7.33 -12.19 -14.89
N ILE A 302 8.29 -12.23 -13.97
CA ILE A 302 9.69 -11.87 -14.24
C ILE A 302 10.33 -12.79 -15.29
N ASP A 303 9.92 -14.06 -15.31
CA ASP A 303 10.48 -15.11 -16.17
C ASP A 303 9.83 -15.12 -17.56
N LEU A 304 8.75 -14.37 -17.78
CA LEU A 304 8.08 -14.30 -19.06
C LEU A 304 8.92 -13.52 -20.08
N PRO A 305 8.88 -13.91 -21.38
CA PRO A 305 9.43 -13.10 -22.45
C PRO A 305 8.83 -11.68 -22.48
N ASP A 306 9.61 -10.70 -22.89
CA ASP A 306 9.19 -9.29 -22.87
C ASP A 306 7.99 -9.03 -23.79
N GLU A 307 7.86 -9.77 -24.90
CA GLU A 307 6.71 -9.72 -25.81
C GLU A 307 5.41 -10.11 -25.10
N ILE A 308 5.47 -11.13 -24.25
CA ILE A 308 4.30 -11.58 -23.45
C ILE A 308 3.96 -10.54 -22.40
N LYS A 309 4.96 -10.03 -21.66
CA LYS A 309 4.77 -8.94 -20.68
C LYS A 309 4.15 -7.71 -21.32
N TRP A 310 4.67 -7.30 -22.47
CA TRP A 310 4.18 -6.15 -23.22
C TRP A 310 2.77 -6.38 -23.77
N GLY A 311 2.52 -7.52 -24.39
CA GLY A 311 1.21 -7.89 -24.92
C GLY A 311 0.13 -7.88 -23.87
N TYR A 312 0.41 -8.42 -22.68
CA TYR A 312 -0.49 -8.40 -21.53
C TYR A 312 -0.76 -6.97 -21.04
N SER A 313 0.31 -6.19 -20.82
CA SER A 313 0.20 -4.80 -20.36
C SER A 313 -0.59 -3.94 -21.36
N LEU A 314 -0.35 -4.13 -22.66
CA LEU A 314 -1.08 -3.43 -23.71
C LEU A 314 -2.57 -3.78 -23.73
N ALA A 315 -2.92 -5.04 -23.53
CA ALA A 315 -4.30 -5.49 -23.40
C ALA A 315 -4.98 -4.84 -22.18
N GLU A 316 -4.31 -4.81 -21.03
CA GLU A 316 -4.81 -4.11 -19.84
C GLU A 316 -5.03 -2.62 -20.06
N PHE A 317 -4.10 -1.92 -20.71
CA PHE A 317 -4.25 -0.50 -21.05
C PHE A 317 -5.45 -0.23 -21.96
N LYS A 318 -5.70 -1.10 -22.92
CA LYS A 318 -6.85 -0.99 -23.83
C LYS A 318 -8.20 -1.18 -23.12
N LEU A 319 -8.25 -2.06 -22.10
CA LEU A 319 -9.46 -2.33 -21.35
C LEU A 319 -9.87 -1.17 -20.43
N GLY A 320 -8.91 -0.36 -19.94
CA GLY A 320 -9.18 0.70 -18.98
C GLY A 320 -9.50 0.17 -17.58
N GLN A 321 -9.67 1.07 -16.60
CA GLN A 321 -9.97 0.74 -15.21
C GLN A 321 -11.40 1.12 -14.86
N LEU A 322 -12.17 0.19 -14.28
CA LEU A 322 -13.49 0.47 -13.75
C LEU A 322 -13.41 1.29 -12.45
N PRO A 323 -14.34 2.19 -12.24
CA PRO A 323 -14.68 2.66 -10.91
C PRO A 323 -15.18 1.48 -10.06
N PRO A 324 -14.92 1.46 -8.75
CA PRO A 324 -15.46 0.43 -7.87
C PRO A 324 -16.98 0.45 -7.86
N SER A 325 -17.62 -0.71 -7.96
CA SER A 325 -19.09 -0.84 -8.01
C SER A 325 -19.80 -0.26 -6.77
N HIS A 326 -19.13 -0.22 -5.63
CA HIS A 326 -19.66 0.36 -4.39
C HIS A 326 -19.53 1.90 -4.29
N THR A 327 -19.02 2.54 -5.34
CA THR A 327 -18.86 4.00 -5.39
C THR A 327 -20.03 4.68 -6.11
N TYR A 328 -20.98 3.94 -6.66
CA TYR A 328 -22.16 4.45 -7.36
C TYR A 328 -23.38 4.51 -6.47
#